data_bff22e13a9bd22cb2dc060aa1154b1ba
#
_entry.id   bff22e13a9bd22cb2dc060aa1154b1ba
#
_cell.length_a   1.000
_cell.length_b   1.000
_cell.length_c   1.000
_cell.angle_alpha   90.00
_cell.angle_beta   90.00
_cell.angle_gamma   90.00
#
_symmetry.space_group_name_H-M   'P 1'
#
loop_
_entity.id
_entity.type
_entity.pdbx_description
1 polymer ?
#
loop_
_entity_poly.entity_id
_entity_poly.type
_entity_poly.pdbx_seq_one_letter_code
_entity_poly.pdbx_strand_id
1 'polypeptide(L)'
;RLRSRGLGDVYKRQILAAGMGKRLGALTRNNTKCMIQVNGVTLIERMMKQLDRLSPSLEKIVIVTGYEGEKLKTFLSRLDISTPVEYVDNPLYASTNNIYSLYLAKEHLLQDDTLLFESDLIFEDSVIDALLHHPYPSLALVAKFESWMDGTVVTLDEDDNIRQFIPGSKFSYKKKTEYFKTVNIYKFSREFSRTQLRTGAAGHRPAGQAGNQGVAPLSLIHISEPTRP
;
A
#
# COMPACT_ATOMS: atom_id res chain seq x y z
N ARG A 1 5.50 24.12 -14.93
CA ARG A 1 4.42 24.64 -14.06
C ARG A 1 3.68 23.43 -13.49
N LEU A 2 4.03 23.01 -12.28
CA LEU A 2 3.22 22.08 -11.50
C LEU A 2 1.88 22.78 -11.21
N ARG A 3 0.80 22.31 -11.83
CA ARG A 3 -0.55 22.73 -11.43
C ARG A 3 -0.81 22.09 -10.08
N SER A 4 -0.91 22.89 -9.01
CA SER A 4 -1.50 22.45 -7.77
C SER A 4 -2.92 21.98 -8.09
N ARG A 5 -3.20 20.69 -7.99
CA ARG A 5 -4.56 20.18 -7.99
C ARG A 5 -5.22 20.74 -6.73
N GLY A 6 -6.35 21.44 -6.90
CA GLY A 6 -7.07 22.05 -5.81
C GLY A 6 -7.68 21.00 -4.88
N LEU A 7 -8.13 21.44 -3.72
CA LEU A 7 -8.80 20.69 -2.62
C LEU A 7 -10.06 19.90 -3.02
N GLY A 8 -10.22 19.50 -4.29
CA GLY A 8 -11.38 18.80 -4.83
C GLY A 8 -11.09 17.44 -5.46
N ASP A 9 -9.86 16.91 -5.33
CA ASP A 9 -9.55 15.60 -5.92
C ASP A 9 -10.18 14.49 -5.08
N VAL A 10 -11.12 13.75 -5.70
CA VAL A 10 -11.73 12.56 -5.11
C VAL A 10 -10.76 11.39 -5.24
N TYR A 11 -10.43 10.76 -4.13
CA TYR A 11 -9.56 9.58 -4.10
C TYR A 11 -10.39 8.31 -3.87
N LYS A 12 -10.11 7.27 -4.64
CA LYS A 12 -10.48 5.90 -4.26
C LYS A 12 -9.38 5.31 -3.42
N ARG A 13 -9.75 4.55 -2.40
CA ARG A 13 -8.78 3.94 -1.49
C ARG A 13 -8.89 2.45 -1.56
N GLN A 14 -7.73 1.80 -1.63
CA GLN A 14 -7.63 0.35 -1.70
C GLN A 14 -6.84 -0.20 -0.53
N ILE A 15 -7.39 -1.20 0.13
CA ILE A 15 -6.76 -1.92 1.22
C ILE A 15 -6.57 -3.37 0.82
N LEU A 16 -5.36 -3.89 0.92
CA LEU A 16 -5.06 -5.30 0.64
C LEU A 16 -5.15 -6.13 1.92
N ALA A 17 -6.13 -7.01 2.02
CA ALA A 17 -6.36 -7.84 3.20
C ALA A 17 -6.27 -9.37 2.94
N ALA A 18 -5.81 -9.80 1.77
CA ALA A 18 -5.84 -11.20 1.35
C ALA A 18 -4.84 -12.13 2.04
N GLY A 19 -3.88 -11.60 2.78
CA GLY A 19 -2.77 -12.37 3.37
C GLY A 19 -3.19 -13.26 4.54
N MET A 20 -2.65 -14.50 4.59
CA MET A 20 -2.90 -15.48 5.67
C MET A 20 -2.13 -15.19 6.96
N GLY A 21 -1.10 -14.37 6.93
CA GLY A 21 -0.29 -14.08 8.11
C GLY A 21 0.42 -15.29 8.73
N LYS A 22 0.78 -16.31 7.95
CA LYS A 22 1.36 -17.60 8.42
C LYS A 22 2.48 -17.45 9.45
N ARG A 23 3.29 -16.40 9.36
CA ARG A 23 4.41 -16.12 10.28
C ARG A 23 3.97 -15.78 11.71
N LEU A 24 2.71 -15.41 11.92
CA LEU A 24 2.16 -15.01 13.22
C LEU A 24 1.50 -16.16 13.98
N GLY A 25 1.53 -17.38 13.44
CA GLY A 25 1.14 -18.62 14.12
C GLY A 25 -0.25 -18.58 14.73
N ALA A 26 -0.32 -18.68 16.06
CA ALA A 26 -1.59 -18.75 16.80
C ALA A 26 -2.45 -17.48 16.65
N LEU A 27 -1.85 -16.31 16.43
CA LEU A 27 -2.57 -15.02 16.30
C LEU A 27 -3.43 -14.94 15.05
N THR A 28 -3.11 -15.73 14.02
CA THR A 28 -3.83 -15.74 12.74
C THR A 28 -4.52 -17.08 12.47
N ARG A 29 -4.62 -17.96 13.48
CA ARG A 29 -5.37 -19.19 13.33
C ARG A 29 -6.86 -18.87 13.20
N ASN A 30 -7.46 -19.25 12.07
CA ASN A 30 -8.86 -18.94 11.74
C ASN A 30 -9.19 -17.45 11.76
N ASN A 31 -8.20 -16.60 11.42
CA ASN A 31 -8.39 -15.16 11.36
C ASN A 31 -7.44 -14.50 10.36
N THR A 32 -7.85 -13.39 9.74
CA THR A 32 -6.95 -12.62 8.88
C THR A 32 -5.98 -11.81 9.74
N LYS A 33 -4.78 -11.51 9.18
CA LYS A 33 -3.77 -10.71 9.87
C LYS A 33 -4.30 -9.33 10.30
N CYS A 34 -5.14 -8.71 9.50
CA CYS A 34 -5.70 -7.39 9.79
C CYS A 34 -6.73 -7.37 10.93
N MET A 35 -7.22 -8.54 11.36
CA MET A 35 -8.12 -8.66 12.52
C MET A 35 -7.39 -8.90 13.85
N ILE A 36 -6.06 -8.88 13.86
CA ILE A 36 -5.30 -8.88 15.12
C ILE A 36 -5.63 -7.60 15.89
N GLN A 37 -5.82 -7.75 17.20
CA GLN A 37 -6.13 -6.64 18.09
C GLN A 37 -4.87 -6.05 18.73
N VAL A 38 -4.82 -4.73 18.76
CA VAL A 38 -3.85 -3.96 19.53
C VAL A 38 -4.63 -2.98 20.41
N ASN A 39 -4.46 -3.08 21.70
CA ASN A 39 -5.24 -2.32 22.69
C ASN A 39 -6.77 -2.45 22.50
N GLY A 40 -7.24 -3.69 22.29
CA GLY A 40 -8.66 -4.00 22.15
C GLY A 40 -9.33 -3.61 20.83
N VAL A 41 -8.60 -3.00 19.89
CA VAL A 41 -9.10 -2.59 18.57
C VAL A 41 -8.34 -3.33 17.48
N THR A 42 -9.05 -3.89 16.47
CA THR A 42 -8.40 -4.56 15.36
C THR A 42 -7.64 -3.57 14.47
N LEU A 43 -6.58 -4.06 13.78
CA LEU A 43 -5.81 -3.23 12.86
C LEU A 43 -6.72 -2.66 11.76
N ILE A 44 -7.58 -3.50 11.19
CA ILE A 44 -8.48 -3.08 10.13
C ILE A 44 -9.55 -2.08 10.62
N GLU A 45 -10.12 -2.27 11.82
CA GLU A 45 -11.08 -1.32 12.37
C GLU A 45 -10.47 0.08 12.55
N ARG A 46 -9.24 0.12 13.11
CA ARG A 46 -8.48 1.37 13.26
C ARG A 46 -8.30 2.06 11.91
N MET A 47 -7.83 1.33 10.92
CA MET A 47 -7.60 1.85 9.57
C MET A 47 -8.91 2.32 8.90
N MET A 48 -9.98 1.55 9.00
CA MET A 48 -11.28 1.93 8.43
C MET A 48 -11.80 3.23 9.03
N LYS A 49 -11.73 3.38 10.36
CA LYS A 49 -12.13 4.62 11.04
C LYS A 49 -11.25 5.82 10.68
N GLN A 50 -9.94 5.60 10.48
CA GLN A 50 -9.04 6.67 10.00
C GLN A 50 -9.39 7.10 8.58
N LEU A 51 -9.68 6.17 7.69
CA LEU A 51 -10.05 6.46 6.31
C LEU A 51 -11.43 7.13 6.21
N ASP A 52 -12.40 6.70 7.00
CA ASP A 52 -13.76 7.24 6.99
C ASP A 52 -13.82 8.72 7.40
N ARG A 53 -12.95 9.16 8.32
CA ARG A 53 -12.83 10.59 8.71
C ARG A 53 -12.49 11.52 7.54
N LEU A 54 -12.03 10.98 6.43
CA LEU A 54 -11.62 11.74 5.25
C LEU A 54 -12.78 11.94 4.25
N SER A 55 -13.97 11.39 4.56
CA SER A 55 -15.20 11.75 3.85
C SER A 55 -15.46 13.27 3.99
N PRO A 56 -15.84 14.00 2.91
CA PRO A 56 -16.32 13.52 1.62
C PRO A 56 -15.26 13.35 0.52
N SER A 57 -13.98 13.57 0.80
CA SER A 57 -12.89 13.43 -0.19
C SER A 57 -12.62 11.98 -0.61
N LEU A 58 -13.30 11.01 0.02
CA LEU A 58 -13.17 9.60 -0.24
C LEU A 58 -14.45 9.05 -0.89
N GLU A 59 -14.33 8.59 -2.13
CA GLU A 59 -15.49 8.04 -2.85
C GLU A 59 -15.87 6.64 -2.33
N LYS A 60 -14.89 5.76 -2.17
CA LYS A 60 -15.09 4.40 -1.66
C LYS A 60 -13.81 3.78 -1.10
N ILE A 61 -13.97 2.74 -0.30
CA ILE A 61 -12.91 1.88 0.17
C ILE A 61 -13.03 0.53 -0.56
N VAL A 62 -11.98 0.08 -1.23
CA VAL A 62 -11.92 -1.22 -1.91
C VAL A 62 -11.04 -2.17 -1.12
N ILE A 63 -11.58 -3.30 -0.69
CA ILE A 63 -10.86 -4.29 0.11
C ILE A 63 -10.70 -5.57 -0.70
N VAL A 64 -9.44 -5.97 -0.95
CA VAL A 64 -9.17 -7.29 -1.55
C VAL A 64 -9.14 -8.32 -0.44
N THR A 65 -10.07 -9.28 -0.50
CA THR A 65 -10.22 -10.35 0.50
C THR A 65 -9.63 -11.68 -0.01
N GLY A 66 -9.38 -12.60 0.91
CA GLY A 66 -8.86 -13.93 0.62
C GLY A 66 -9.10 -14.85 1.79
N TYR A 67 -8.05 -15.24 2.53
CA TYR A 67 -8.18 -16.10 3.72
C TYR A 67 -9.15 -15.50 4.74
N GLU A 68 -10.16 -16.31 5.17
CA GLU A 68 -11.23 -15.88 6.09
C GLU A 68 -11.98 -14.60 5.62
N GLY A 69 -12.11 -14.42 4.29
CA GLY A 69 -12.70 -13.22 3.70
C GLY A 69 -14.12 -12.95 4.17
N GLU A 70 -14.99 -13.97 4.26
CA GLU A 70 -16.37 -13.81 4.71
C GLU A 70 -16.47 -13.37 6.18
N LYS A 71 -15.56 -13.86 7.02
CA LYS A 71 -15.47 -13.42 8.41
C LYS A 71 -15.05 -11.94 8.50
N LEU A 72 -14.11 -11.52 7.67
CA LEU A 72 -13.71 -10.12 7.55
C LEU A 72 -14.86 -9.24 7.08
N LYS A 73 -15.57 -9.63 6.00
CA LYS A 73 -16.74 -8.90 5.49
C LYS A 73 -17.83 -8.76 6.56
N THR A 74 -18.15 -9.84 7.28
CA THR A 74 -19.11 -9.85 8.39
C THR A 74 -18.68 -8.93 9.53
N PHE A 75 -17.40 -8.87 9.84
CA PHE A 75 -16.87 -7.95 10.85
C PHE A 75 -17.02 -6.50 10.41
N LEU A 76 -16.60 -6.18 9.19
CA LEU A 76 -16.62 -4.83 8.64
C LEU A 76 -18.05 -4.27 8.49
N SER A 77 -19.03 -5.13 8.16
CA SER A 77 -20.44 -4.71 8.04
C SER A 77 -21.07 -4.25 9.37
N ARG A 78 -20.43 -4.50 10.50
CA ARG A 78 -20.86 -4.06 11.83
C ARG A 78 -20.21 -2.76 12.28
N LEU A 79 -19.22 -2.28 11.55
CA LEU A 79 -18.58 -1.00 11.84
C LEU A 79 -19.45 0.14 11.37
N ASP A 80 -19.53 1.19 12.16
CA ASP A 80 -20.16 2.44 11.77
C ASP A 80 -19.19 3.23 10.88
N ILE A 81 -19.29 2.97 9.56
CA ILE A 81 -18.45 3.54 8.50
C ILE A 81 -19.40 4.10 7.44
N SER A 82 -19.31 5.40 7.18
CA SER A 82 -20.15 6.10 6.21
C SER A 82 -19.68 5.93 4.76
N THR A 83 -18.38 5.73 4.57
CA THR A 83 -17.77 5.54 3.25
C THR A 83 -18.16 4.19 2.66
N PRO A 84 -18.64 4.11 1.41
CA PRO A 84 -18.98 2.86 0.75
C PRO A 84 -17.80 1.90 0.69
N VAL A 85 -18.04 0.61 1.03
CA VAL A 85 -17.02 -0.44 0.99
C VAL A 85 -17.35 -1.43 -0.12
N GLU A 86 -16.37 -1.71 -0.97
CA GLU A 86 -16.45 -2.67 -2.06
C GLU A 86 -15.42 -3.78 -1.85
N TYR A 87 -15.79 -5.03 -2.14
CA TYR A 87 -14.92 -6.18 -1.95
C TYR A 87 -14.51 -6.80 -3.29
N VAL A 88 -13.23 -7.16 -3.39
CA VAL A 88 -12.68 -7.95 -4.49
C VAL A 88 -12.10 -9.22 -3.91
N ASP A 89 -12.64 -10.37 -4.29
CA ASP A 89 -12.16 -11.64 -3.76
C ASP A 89 -10.95 -12.16 -4.54
N ASN A 90 -9.89 -12.59 -3.83
CA ASN A 90 -8.77 -13.32 -4.38
C ASN A 90 -8.92 -14.82 -4.04
N PRO A 91 -9.48 -15.65 -4.93
CA PRO A 91 -9.67 -17.08 -4.65
C PRO A 91 -8.34 -17.85 -4.62
N LEU A 92 -7.27 -17.27 -5.16
CA LEU A 92 -5.94 -17.88 -5.23
C LEU A 92 -4.98 -17.33 -4.17
N TYR A 93 -5.49 -16.74 -3.08
CA TYR A 93 -4.70 -16.13 -2.01
C TYR A 93 -3.62 -17.04 -1.43
N ALA A 94 -3.85 -18.36 -1.41
CA ALA A 94 -2.92 -19.34 -0.83
C ALA A 94 -1.66 -19.56 -1.65
N SER A 95 -1.73 -19.30 -2.97
CA SER A 95 -0.67 -19.54 -3.96
C SER A 95 -0.16 -18.27 -4.64
N THR A 96 -0.77 -17.11 -4.37
CA THR A 96 -0.42 -15.83 -4.97
C THR A 96 0.11 -14.83 -3.93
N ASN A 97 0.62 -13.71 -4.42
CA ASN A 97 1.15 -12.61 -3.59
C ASN A 97 0.30 -11.34 -3.71
N ASN A 98 0.72 -10.28 -3.03
CA ASN A 98 0.04 -8.98 -3.03
C ASN A 98 -0.10 -8.36 -4.43
N ILE A 99 0.84 -8.63 -5.36
CA ILE A 99 0.77 -8.12 -6.73
C ILE A 99 -0.44 -8.70 -7.47
N TYR A 100 -0.74 -9.98 -7.27
CA TYR A 100 -1.92 -10.60 -7.86
C TYR A 100 -3.23 -10.05 -7.26
N SER A 101 -3.26 -9.82 -5.96
CA SER A 101 -4.39 -9.14 -5.30
C SER A 101 -4.61 -7.74 -5.87
N LEU A 102 -3.53 -6.98 -6.08
CA LEU A 102 -3.60 -5.67 -6.71
C LEU A 102 -4.09 -5.75 -8.16
N TYR A 103 -3.65 -6.77 -8.92
CA TYR A 103 -4.10 -7.01 -10.28
C TYR A 103 -5.61 -7.31 -10.36
N LEU A 104 -6.16 -8.07 -9.43
CA LEU A 104 -7.61 -8.34 -9.37
C LEU A 104 -8.43 -7.04 -9.17
N ALA A 105 -7.89 -6.09 -8.43
CA ALA A 105 -8.51 -4.79 -8.18
C ALA A 105 -8.08 -3.69 -9.19
N LYS A 106 -7.44 -4.06 -10.31
CA LYS A 106 -6.85 -3.12 -11.30
C LYS A 106 -7.84 -2.09 -11.85
N GLU A 107 -9.11 -2.49 -12.05
CA GLU A 107 -10.11 -1.58 -12.62
C GLU A 107 -10.31 -0.33 -11.73
N HIS A 108 -10.20 -0.47 -10.41
CA HIS A 108 -10.26 0.65 -9.48
C HIS A 108 -9.05 1.58 -9.64
N LEU A 109 -7.85 1.01 -9.84
CA LEU A 109 -6.62 1.78 -10.09
C LEU A 109 -6.65 2.54 -11.41
N LEU A 110 -7.32 1.98 -12.43
CA LEU A 110 -7.43 2.60 -13.76
C LEU A 110 -8.46 3.72 -13.83
N GLN A 111 -9.41 3.75 -12.90
CA GLN A 111 -10.50 4.72 -12.90
C GLN A 111 -10.13 6.01 -12.20
N ASP A 112 -9.43 5.96 -11.05
CA ASP A 112 -9.18 7.12 -10.20
C ASP A 112 -7.81 7.09 -9.52
N ASP A 113 -7.44 8.23 -8.93
CA ASP A 113 -6.29 8.34 -8.05
C ASP A 113 -6.53 7.47 -6.80
N THR A 114 -5.53 6.71 -6.38
CA THR A 114 -5.67 5.67 -5.36
C THR A 114 -4.64 5.82 -4.26
N LEU A 115 -5.08 5.73 -3.02
CA LEU A 115 -4.19 5.46 -1.88
C LEU A 115 -4.22 3.95 -1.58
N LEU A 116 -3.06 3.32 -1.66
CA LEU A 116 -2.90 1.89 -1.40
C LEU A 116 -2.27 1.66 -0.03
N PHE A 117 -2.89 0.79 0.76
CA PHE A 117 -2.40 0.38 2.08
C PHE A 117 -2.33 -1.15 2.17
N GLU A 118 -1.34 -1.69 2.86
CA GLU A 118 -1.47 -3.04 3.41
C GLU A 118 -2.34 -2.99 4.68
N SER A 119 -3.15 -4.02 4.89
CA SER A 119 -4.22 -4.03 5.91
C SER A 119 -3.75 -4.25 7.35
N ASP A 120 -2.46 -4.45 7.57
CA ASP A 120 -1.84 -4.79 8.86
C ASP A 120 -0.96 -3.68 9.43
N LEU A 121 -1.23 -2.46 9.02
CA LEU A 121 -0.48 -1.27 9.42
C LEU A 121 -1.14 -0.54 10.60
N ILE A 122 -0.30 0.10 11.42
CA ILE A 122 -0.68 1.13 12.38
C ILE A 122 0.12 2.37 12.03
N PHE A 123 -0.57 3.48 11.83
CA PHE A 123 0.03 4.77 11.49
C PHE A 123 -0.81 5.92 12.07
N GLU A 124 -0.22 7.10 12.17
CA GLU A 124 -0.91 8.31 12.62
C GLU A 124 -1.69 8.98 11.48
N ASP A 125 -2.73 9.74 11.80
CA ASP A 125 -3.55 10.47 10.82
C ASP A 125 -2.71 11.43 9.96
N SER A 126 -1.66 12.03 10.55
CA SER A 126 -0.68 12.90 9.87
C SER A 126 -0.02 12.26 8.64
N VAL A 127 0.09 10.94 8.61
CA VAL A 127 0.62 10.18 7.45
C VAL A 127 -0.29 10.34 6.25
N ILE A 128 -1.59 10.26 6.45
CA ILE A 128 -2.56 10.44 5.37
C ILE A 128 -2.56 11.88 4.88
N ASP A 129 -2.54 12.84 5.82
CA ASP A 129 -2.49 14.25 5.48
C ASP A 129 -1.23 14.59 4.65
N ALA A 130 -0.08 14.06 5.04
CA ALA A 130 1.16 14.22 4.29
C ALA A 130 1.07 13.67 2.86
N LEU A 131 0.45 12.50 2.67
CA LEU A 131 0.24 11.90 1.35
C LEU A 131 -0.70 12.74 0.48
N LEU A 132 -1.81 13.22 1.05
CA LEU A 132 -2.82 13.98 0.32
C LEU A 132 -2.30 15.33 -0.13
N HIS A 133 -1.60 16.05 0.74
CA HIS A 133 -1.10 17.39 0.46
C HIS A 133 0.24 17.42 -0.28
N HIS A 134 0.89 16.26 -0.48
CA HIS A 134 2.15 16.20 -1.20
C HIS A 134 1.97 16.56 -2.69
N PRO A 135 2.82 17.45 -3.27
CA PRO A 135 2.64 17.95 -4.62
C PRO A 135 2.78 16.89 -5.72
N TYR A 136 3.49 15.79 -5.44
CA TYR A 136 3.67 14.73 -6.42
C TYR A 136 2.43 13.85 -6.52
N PRO A 137 2.00 13.52 -7.75
CA PRO A 137 0.78 12.74 -7.99
C PRO A 137 0.93 11.26 -7.64
N SER A 138 2.15 10.72 -7.66
CA SER A 138 2.43 9.32 -7.28
C SER A 138 3.67 9.26 -6.40
N LEU A 139 3.57 8.51 -5.30
CA LEU A 139 4.64 8.38 -4.32
C LEU A 139 4.50 7.12 -3.48
N ALA A 140 5.61 6.70 -2.90
CA ALA A 140 5.67 5.65 -1.89
C ALA A 140 6.20 6.23 -0.59
N LEU A 141 5.63 5.82 0.52
CA LEU A 141 6.14 6.16 1.83
C LEU A 141 7.29 5.23 2.18
N VAL A 142 8.42 5.81 2.60
CA VAL A 142 9.62 5.05 2.98
C VAL A 142 10.19 5.52 4.30
N ALA A 143 10.87 4.62 4.99
CA ALA A 143 11.71 4.91 6.16
C ALA A 143 13.16 4.55 5.86
N LYS A 144 14.12 5.22 6.50
CA LYS A 144 15.51 4.82 6.45
C LYS A 144 15.66 3.38 6.94
N PHE A 145 16.47 2.58 6.25
CA PHE A 145 16.66 1.18 6.63
C PHE A 145 17.34 1.05 8.00
N GLU A 146 16.80 0.19 8.82
CA GLU A 146 17.36 -0.22 10.10
C GLU A 146 17.60 -1.74 10.14
N SER A 147 18.54 -2.17 11.00
CA SER A 147 19.02 -3.55 11.02
C SER A 147 18.00 -4.62 11.41
N TRP A 148 16.88 -4.21 12.04
CA TRP A 148 15.75 -5.09 12.38
C TRP A 148 14.76 -5.28 11.24
N MET A 149 14.85 -4.45 10.18
CA MET A 149 13.98 -4.54 9.02
C MET A 149 14.41 -5.66 8.08
N ASP A 150 13.45 -6.33 7.45
CA ASP A 150 13.68 -7.41 6.50
C ASP A 150 13.00 -7.16 5.13
N GLY A 151 13.28 -8.03 4.16
CA GLY A 151 12.64 -8.05 2.85
C GLY A 151 13.26 -7.09 1.84
N THR A 152 12.44 -6.60 0.90
CA THR A 152 12.87 -5.72 -0.18
C THR A 152 13.12 -4.31 0.33
N VAL A 153 14.25 -3.72 -0.09
CA VAL A 153 14.61 -2.33 0.16
C VAL A 153 14.69 -1.56 -1.15
N VAL A 154 14.72 -0.23 -1.08
CA VAL A 154 14.87 0.65 -2.23
C VAL A 154 16.08 1.56 -2.07
N THR A 155 16.64 2.01 -3.18
CA THR A 155 17.57 3.13 -3.23
C THR A 155 16.91 4.31 -3.92
N LEU A 156 17.33 5.52 -3.58
CA LEU A 156 16.83 6.76 -4.12
C LEU A 156 17.89 7.44 -5.00
N ASP A 157 17.44 8.28 -5.91
CA ASP A 157 18.29 9.24 -6.61
C ASP A 157 18.34 10.60 -5.86
N GLU A 158 19.00 11.59 -6.43
CA GLU A 158 19.18 12.93 -5.85
C GLU A 158 17.88 13.74 -5.74
N ASP A 159 16.84 13.34 -6.49
CA ASP A 159 15.51 13.96 -6.51
C ASP A 159 14.47 13.13 -5.69
N ASP A 160 14.94 12.23 -4.82
CA ASP A 160 14.11 11.31 -4.01
C ASP A 160 13.22 10.35 -4.82
N ASN A 161 13.54 10.08 -6.08
CA ASN A 161 12.84 9.04 -6.83
C ASN A 161 13.40 7.64 -6.52
N ILE A 162 12.55 6.61 -6.54
CA ILE A 162 13.00 5.22 -6.43
C ILE A 162 13.85 4.89 -7.66
N ARG A 163 15.14 4.70 -7.43
CA ARG A 163 16.10 4.28 -8.45
C ARG A 163 16.06 2.78 -8.67
N GLN A 164 15.98 2.00 -7.59
CA GLN A 164 16.07 0.55 -7.67
C GLN A 164 15.34 -0.13 -6.51
N PHE A 165 14.68 -1.26 -6.81
CA PHE A 165 14.21 -2.23 -5.82
C PHE A 165 15.24 -3.33 -5.65
N ILE A 166 15.65 -3.59 -4.41
CA ILE A 166 16.68 -4.58 -4.05
C ILE A 166 16.00 -5.66 -3.20
N PRO A 167 15.78 -6.86 -3.74
CA PRO A 167 15.20 -7.96 -2.96
C PRO A 167 16.18 -8.42 -1.89
N GLY A 168 15.66 -9.02 -0.79
CA GLY A 168 16.49 -9.48 0.34
C GLY A 168 17.63 -10.40 -0.07
N SER A 169 17.49 -11.21 -1.13
CA SER A 169 18.55 -12.07 -1.68
C SER A 169 19.74 -11.31 -2.29
N LYS A 170 19.56 -10.02 -2.63
CA LYS A 170 20.61 -9.13 -3.16
C LYS A 170 21.01 -8.03 -2.17
N PHE A 171 20.51 -8.10 -0.95
CA PHE A 171 20.82 -7.13 0.10
C PHE A 171 22.30 -7.20 0.51
N SER A 172 22.92 -6.04 0.70
CA SER A 172 24.30 -5.92 1.17
C SER A 172 24.42 -5.02 2.39
N TYR A 173 24.80 -5.55 3.53
CA TYR A 173 25.02 -4.78 4.76
C TYR A 173 26.04 -3.66 4.61
N LYS A 174 27.01 -3.79 3.69
CA LYS A 174 28.00 -2.74 3.40
C LYS A 174 27.35 -1.46 2.85
N LYS A 175 26.18 -1.61 2.21
CA LYS A 175 25.42 -0.52 1.60
C LYS A 175 24.19 -0.12 2.40
N LYS A 176 24.03 -0.58 3.64
CA LYS A 176 22.83 -0.35 4.45
C LYS A 176 22.42 1.11 4.59
N THR A 177 23.39 2.04 4.56
CA THR A 177 23.15 3.49 4.65
C THR A 177 22.53 4.10 3.41
N GLU A 178 22.57 3.40 2.26
CA GLU A 178 21.95 3.82 1.01
C GLU A 178 20.49 3.34 0.89
N TYR A 179 20.05 2.46 1.80
CA TYR A 179 18.78 1.76 1.68
C TYR A 179 17.66 2.43 2.46
N PHE A 180 16.47 2.34 1.87
CA PHE A 180 15.21 2.70 2.48
C PHE A 180 14.26 1.51 2.40
N LYS A 181 13.35 1.43 3.36
CA LYS A 181 12.29 0.43 3.43
C LYS A 181 10.96 1.06 3.10
N THR A 182 10.19 0.50 2.17
CA THR A 182 8.81 0.91 1.95
C THR A 182 7.97 0.51 3.16
N VAL A 183 7.13 1.41 3.63
CA VAL A 183 6.20 1.13 4.74
C VAL A 183 4.82 0.65 4.24
N ASN A 184 4.78 0.26 2.95
CA ASN A 184 3.61 -0.33 2.29
C ASN A 184 2.38 0.59 2.28
N ILE A 185 2.65 1.90 2.17
CA ILE A 185 1.67 2.95 1.92
C ILE A 185 2.08 3.70 0.66
N TYR A 186 1.15 3.83 -0.29
CA TYR A 186 1.42 4.42 -1.59
C TYR A 186 0.28 5.34 -2.03
N LYS A 187 0.63 6.35 -2.79
CA LYS A 187 -0.30 7.19 -3.56
C LYS A 187 -0.01 6.96 -5.03
N PHE A 188 -1.01 6.59 -5.80
CA PHE A 188 -0.92 6.40 -7.25
C PHE A 188 -1.92 7.28 -7.96
N SER A 189 -1.44 8.10 -8.88
CA SER A 189 -2.34 8.76 -9.81
C SER A 189 -2.93 7.75 -10.81
N ARG A 190 -4.13 8.02 -11.29
CA ARG A 190 -4.76 7.27 -12.36
C ARG A 190 -3.86 7.17 -13.60
N GLU A 191 -3.17 8.25 -13.95
CA GLU A 191 -2.27 8.28 -15.11
C GLU A 191 -1.08 7.33 -14.92
N PHE A 192 -0.46 7.35 -13.75
CA PHE A 192 0.61 6.41 -13.40
C PHE A 192 0.11 4.96 -13.50
N SER A 193 -1.04 4.65 -12.89
CA SER A 193 -1.61 3.32 -12.89
C SER A 193 -1.90 2.81 -14.32
N ARG A 194 -2.47 3.66 -15.17
CA ARG A 194 -2.73 3.34 -16.59
C ARG A 194 -1.46 3.07 -17.37
N THR A 195 -0.41 3.82 -17.14
CA THR A 195 0.88 3.65 -17.82
C THR A 195 1.53 2.33 -17.39
N GLN A 196 1.59 2.05 -16.08
CA GLN A 196 2.24 0.86 -15.55
C GLN A 196 1.50 -0.43 -15.93
N LEU A 197 0.18 -0.44 -15.86
CA LEU A 197 -0.62 -1.63 -16.21
C LEU A 197 -0.65 -1.90 -17.71
N ARG A 198 -0.55 -0.89 -18.59
CA ARG A 198 -0.42 -1.07 -20.02
C ARG A 198 0.93 -1.68 -20.43
N THR A 199 2.01 -1.21 -19.83
CA THR A 199 3.36 -1.75 -20.08
C THR A 199 3.52 -3.17 -19.52
N GLY A 200 2.91 -3.48 -18.38
CA GLY A 200 2.87 -4.83 -17.80
C GLY A 200 2.06 -5.84 -18.61
N ALA A 201 0.99 -5.42 -19.28
CA ALA A 201 0.18 -6.29 -20.16
C ALA A 201 0.88 -6.67 -21.49
N ALA A 202 1.83 -5.85 -21.94
CA ALA A 202 2.62 -6.13 -23.15
C ALA A 202 3.81 -7.07 -22.89
N GLY A 203 4.09 -7.45 -21.66
CA GLY A 203 5.26 -8.24 -21.27
C GLY A 203 4.95 -9.34 -20.27
N HIS A 204 4.31 -10.44 -20.70
CA HIS A 204 4.43 -11.71 -19.98
C HIS A 204 5.85 -12.25 -20.20
N ARG A 205 6.83 -11.73 -19.44
CA ARG A 205 8.15 -12.34 -19.33
C ARG A 205 8.28 -13.01 -17.96
N PRO A 206 8.74 -14.28 -17.91
CA PRO A 206 9.02 -14.95 -16.65
C PRO A 206 10.07 -14.14 -15.87
N ALA A 207 9.94 -14.12 -14.54
CA ALA A 207 10.81 -13.41 -13.62
C ALA A 207 12.28 -13.74 -13.91
N GLY A 208 13.04 -12.78 -14.47
CA GLY A 208 14.45 -13.01 -14.74
C GLY A 208 15.25 -11.94 -15.45
N GLN A 209 14.66 -10.87 -15.96
CA GLN A 209 15.46 -9.75 -16.51
C GLN A 209 14.63 -8.46 -16.52
N ALA A 210 14.78 -7.65 -15.50
CA ALA A 210 14.34 -6.26 -15.52
C ALA A 210 15.36 -5.43 -16.30
N GLY A 211 15.10 -5.26 -17.59
CA GLY A 211 15.72 -4.23 -18.40
C GLY A 211 15.06 -2.88 -18.10
N ASN A 212 15.88 -1.93 -17.78
CA ASN A 212 15.58 -0.54 -17.46
C ASN A 212 14.87 0.13 -18.65
N GLN A 213 13.54 0.27 -18.64
CA GLN A 213 12.82 1.13 -19.59
C GLN A 213 11.77 1.93 -18.83
N GLY A 214 12.07 3.21 -18.65
CA GLY A 214 11.13 4.31 -18.49
C GLY A 214 10.00 4.12 -17.48
N VAL A 215 10.30 3.89 -16.19
CA VAL A 215 9.32 4.02 -15.11
C VAL A 215 9.14 5.51 -14.85
N ALA A 216 7.92 6.02 -14.98
CA ALA A 216 7.61 7.38 -14.51
C ALA A 216 8.05 7.50 -13.05
N PRO A 217 8.75 8.57 -12.66
CA PRO A 217 9.36 8.66 -11.35
C PRO A 217 8.30 8.60 -10.25
N LEU A 218 8.44 7.63 -9.33
CA LEU A 218 7.78 7.62 -8.04
C LEU A 218 8.57 8.57 -7.14
N SER A 219 7.94 9.63 -6.69
CA SER A 219 8.56 10.53 -5.71
C SER A 219 8.25 10.06 -4.29
N LEU A 220 9.18 10.28 -3.38
CA LEU A 220 9.16 9.73 -2.04
C LEU A 220 8.96 10.82 -1.00
N ILE A 221 8.14 10.52 0.00
CA ILE A 221 8.13 11.24 1.27
C ILE A 221 9.05 10.51 2.23
N HIS A 222 10.08 11.17 2.69
CA HIS A 222 10.87 10.72 3.82
C HIS A 222 10.12 11.13 5.11
N ILE A 223 9.67 10.14 5.90
CA ILE A 223 9.23 10.42 7.27
C ILE A 223 10.44 10.28 8.16
N SER A 224 10.94 11.41 8.68
CA SER A 224 11.86 11.39 9.81
C SER A 224 11.09 10.87 11.02
N GLU A 225 11.65 9.86 11.71
CA GLU A 225 11.09 9.42 12.99
C GLU A 225 10.91 10.61 13.93
N PRO A 226 9.81 10.65 14.72
CA PRO A 226 9.73 11.60 15.80
C PRO A 226 10.91 11.34 16.73
N THR A 227 11.76 12.35 16.90
CA THR A 227 12.83 12.34 17.89
C THR A 227 12.21 11.95 19.23
N ARG A 228 12.58 10.77 19.73
CA ARG A 228 12.19 10.36 21.10
C ARG A 228 12.65 11.45 22.07
N PRO A 229 11.78 11.90 22.98
CA PRO A 229 12.20 12.80 24.05
C PRO A 229 13.24 12.15 24.97
#